data_414b6b01834fb2fb4e9c41878ad2d290
#
_entry.id   414b6b01834fb2fb4e9c41878ad2d290
#
_cell.length_a   1.000
_cell.length_b   1.000
_cell.length_c   1.000
_cell.angle_alpha   90.00
_cell.angle_beta   90.00
_cell.angle_gamma   90.00
#
_symmetry.space_group_name_H-M   'P 1'
#
loop_
_entity.id
_entity.type
_entity.pdbx_description
1 polymer ?
#
loop_
_entity_poly.entity_id
_entity_poly.type
_entity_poly.pdbx_seq_one_letter_code
_entity_poly.pdbx_strand_id
1 'polypeptide(L)'
;VCTEVSRRPDRPETPAAWMRELDDAVRQHLENRLGATATRITRLASWADIVLPEDITDSLLEMTARVRHRKKVFEQWGFDRSMTTSRGITALFQGSPGTGKTMVAGVIARDLGLELYRVDVSRITSKWIGETEKNLGSLFDAAEDGQVMLLFDEADSLFGKRTEVKTSVDRYANMEVNYLLQRLDSFEGIAILTTNFGNAIDPAFKRRLTYRVTFPFPDE
;
A
#
# COMPACT_ATOMS: atom_id res chain seq x y z
N VAL A 1 6.11 12.42 -18.46
CA VAL A 1 7.13 11.37 -18.64
C VAL A 1 7.30 11.02 -20.10
N CYS A 2 6.29 10.55 -20.84
CA CYS A 2 6.42 10.21 -22.26
C CYS A 2 6.96 11.36 -23.12
N THR A 3 6.50 12.59 -22.87
CA THR A 3 6.92 13.80 -23.60
C THR A 3 8.37 14.17 -23.28
N GLU A 4 8.83 13.86 -22.09
CA GLU A 4 10.18 14.15 -21.61
C GLU A 4 11.21 13.21 -22.24
N VAL A 5 10.90 11.91 -22.31
CA VAL A 5 11.73 10.90 -23.00
C VAL A 5 11.81 11.18 -24.49
N SER A 6 10.70 11.60 -25.13
CA SER A 6 10.67 11.94 -26.56
C SER A 6 11.51 13.16 -26.97
N ARG A 7 11.86 14.03 -26.02
CA ARG A 7 12.66 15.25 -26.26
C ARG A 7 14.17 15.07 -26.08
N ARG A 8 14.61 13.90 -25.63
CA ARG A 8 16.05 13.64 -25.49
C ARG A 8 16.73 13.55 -26.86
N PRO A 9 17.95 14.10 -27.00
CA PRO A 9 18.68 14.08 -28.29
C PRO A 9 19.12 12.67 -28.73
N ASP A 10 19.40 11.77 -27.79
CA ASP A 10 19.75 10.37 -28.04
C ASP A 10 18.48 9.51 -27.98
N ARG A 11 17.86 9.32 -29.15
CA ARG A 11 16.69 8.43 -29.25
C ARG A 11 17.12 6.97 -29.23
N PRO A 12 16.49 6.11 -28.42
CA PRO A 12 16.79 4.68 -28.46
C PRO A 12 16.48 4.09 -29.82
N GLU A 13 17.42 3.32 -30.39
CA GLU A 13 17.28 2.74 -31.72
C GLU A 13 16.33 1.53 -31.79
N THR A 14 15.99 0.94 -30.64
CA THR A 14 15.15 -0.27 -30.59
C THR A 14 13.93 -0.10 -29.66
N PRO A 15 12.79 -0.76 -29.96
CA PRO A 15 11.63 -0.74 -29.09
C PRO A 15 11.93 -1.20 -27.65
N ALA A 16 12.84 -2.16 -27.47
CA ALA A 16 13.26 -2.65 -26.16
C ALA A 16 14.06 -1.62 -25.37
N ALA A 17 14.87 -0.80 -26.03
CA ALA A 17 15.59 0.31 -25.40
C ALA A 17 14.63 1.44 -25.01
N TRP A 18 13.65 1.75 -25.85
CA TRP A 18 12.56 2.68 -25.55
C TRP A 18 11.77 2.29 -24.29
N MET A 19 11.39 1.02 -24.20
CA MET A 19 10.66 0.52 -23.02
C MET A 19 11.47 0.67 -21.74
N ARG A 20 12.78 0.36 -21.77
CA ARG A 20 13.65 0.52 -20.60
C ARG A 20 13.79 1.98 -20.18
N GLU A 21 14.03 2.89 -21.13
CA GLU A 21 14.12 4.33 -20.82
C GLU A 21 12.81 4.88 -20.29
N LEU A 22 11.68 4.42 -20.81
CA LEU A 22 10.37 4.80 -20.31
C LEU A 22 10.17 4.29 -18.87
N ASP A 23 10.49 3.02 -18.62
CA ASP A 23 10.42 2.43 -17.29
C ASP A 23 11.31 3.20 -16.28
N ASP A 24 12.54 3.52 -16.67
CA ASP A 24 13.45 4.28 -15.81
C ASP A 24 12.95 5.71 -15.56
N ALA A 25 12.40 6.36 -16.57
CA ALA A 25 11.84 7.71 -16.43
C ALA A 25 10.57 7.71 -15.55
N VAL A 26 9.71 6.69 -15.68
CA VAL A 26 8.54 6.50 -14.80
C VAL A 26 8.99 6.27 -13.35
N ARG A 27 9.97 5.39 -13.15
CA ARG A 27 10.54 5.12 -11.82
C ARG A 27 11.10 6.38 -11.18
N GLN A 28 11.91 7.13 -11.90
CA GLN A 28 12.49 8.37 -11.40
C GLN A 28 11.42 9.40 -11.05
N HIS A 29 10.37 9.49 -11.86
CA HIS A 29 9.24 10.38 -11.58
C HIS A 29 8.51 9.97 -10.29
N LEU A 30 8.26 8.67 -10.09
CA LEU A 30 7.64 8.14 -8.88
C LEU A 30 8.53 8.33 -7.65
N GLU A 31 9.83 8.07 -7.75
CA GLU A 31 10.78 8.32 -6.66
C GLU A 31 10.80 9.79 -6.25
N ASN A 32 10.71 10.71 -7.20
CA ASN A 32 10.61 12.15 -6.89
C ASN A 32 9.30 12.53 -6.19
N ARG A 33 8.19 11.90 -6.54
CA ARG A 33 6.88 12.18 -5.93
C ARG A 33 6.70 11.49 -4.57
N LEU A 34 7.17 10.27 -4.42
CA LEU A 34 7.01 9.44 -3.22
C LEU A 34 8.16 9.57 -2.23
N GLY A 35 9.36 9.93 -2.68
CA GLY A 35 10.60 9.88 -1.89
C GLY A 35 10.61 10.74 -0.64
N ALA A 36 9.75 11.75 -0.56
CA ALA A 36 9.59 12.55 0.66
C ALA A 36 8.87 11.76 1.79
N THR A 37 7.97 10.84 1.43
CA THR A 37 7.06 10.16 2.37
C THR A 37 7.19 8.64 2.36
N ALA A 38 7.77 8.05 1.32
CA ALA A 38 7.92 6.62 1.18
C ALA A 38 9.28 6.23 0.59
N THR A 39 9.71 5.01 0.86
CA THR A 39 10.97 4.46 0.36
C THR A 39 10.69 3.17 -0.40
N ARG A 40 11.24 3.05 -1.61
CA ARG A 40 11.11 1.87 -2.45
C ARG A 40 11.85 0.67 -1.83
N ILE A 41 11.19 -0.48 -1.79
CA ILE A 41 11.80 -1.75 -1.40
C ILE A 41 12.24 -2.47 -2.68
N THR A 42 13.55 -2.61 -2.87
CA THR A 42 14.14 -3.17 -4.09
C THR A 42 14.39 -4.68 -4.01
N ARG A 43 14.61 -5.20 -2.79
CA ARG A 43 14.83 -6.64 -2.57
C ARG A 43 13.52 -7.27 -2.14
N LEU A 44 12.87 -7.96 -3.07
CA LEU A 44 11.60 -8.64 -2.84
C LEU A 44 11.85 -10.16 -2.80
N ALA A 45 11.39 -10.80 -1.74
CA ALA A 45 11.38 -12.25 -1.61
C ALA A 45 10.41 -12.89 -2.63
N SER A 46 10.51 -14.19 -2.80
CA SER A 46 9.61 -15.00 -3.63
C SER A 46 8.79 -15.97 -2.78
N TRP A 47 7.78 -16.61 -3.36
CA TRP A 47 7.01 -17.64 -2.68
C TRP A 47 7.87 -18.81 -2.19
N ALA A 48 9.00 -19.10 -2.85
CA ALA A 48 9.94 -20.14 -2.44
C ALA A 48 10.75 -19.77 -1.18
N ASP A 49 10.76 -18.50 -0.80
CA ASP A 49 11.55 -18.01 0.35
C ASP A 49 10.72 -17.95 1.65
N ILE A 50 9.42 -18.30 1.59
CA ILE A 50 8.52 -18.22 2.73
C ILE A 50 7.88 -19.57 3.03
N VAL A 51 7.68 -19.85 4.31
CA VAL A 51 6.91 -20.99 4.81
C VAL A 51 5.77 -20.44 5.65
N LEU A 52 4.54 -20.71 5.23
CA LEU A 52 3.32 -20.24 5.88
C LEU A 52 2.34 -21.40 6.05
N PRO A 53 1.45 -21.36 7.06
CA PRO A 53 0.30 -22.25 7.13
C PRO A 53 -0.56 -22.17 5.84
N GLU A 54 -1.19 -23.28 5.50
CA GLU A 54 -1.97 -23.41 4.26
C GLU A 54 -3.12 -22.40 4.16
N ASP A 55 -3.85 -22.18 5.25
CA ASP A 55 -4.96 -21.22 5.34
C ASP A 55 -4.51 -19.77 5.09
N ILE A 56 -3.33 -19.42 5.56
CA ILE A 56 -2.73 -18.10 5.29
C ILE A 56 -2.33 -17.99 3.83
N THR A 57 -1.66 -19.03 3.31
CA THR A 57 -1.23 -19.07 1.91
C THR A 57 -2.43 -18.93 0.99
N ASP A 58 -3.53 -19.65 1.25
CA ASP A 58 -4.76 -19.58 0.49
C ASP A 58 -5.38 -18.16 0.51
N SER A 59 -5.42 -17.54 1.69
CA SER A 59 -5.91 -16.16 1.82
C SER A 59 -5.08 -15.16 1.02
N LEU A 60 -3.76 -15.32 0.97
CA LEU A 60 -2.86 -14.47 0.19
C LEU A 60 -2.99 -14.72 -1.31
N LEU A 61 -3.16 -15.98 -1.72
CA LEU A 61 -3.41 -16.34 -3.12
C LEU A 61 -4.77 -15.82 -3.60
N GLU A 62 -5.82 -15.90 -2.78
CA GLU A 62 -7.11 -15.27 -3.07
C GLU A 62 -6.96 -13.75 -3.28
N MET A 63 -6.24 -13.08 -2.38
CA MET A 63 -5.98 -11.64 -2.50
C MET A 63 -5.27 -11.30 -3.81
N THR A 64 -4.22 -12.03 -4.18
CA THR A 64 -3.49 -11.82 -5.45
C THR A 64 -4.34 -12.13 -6.67
N ALA A 65 -5.16 -13.19 -6.62
CA ALA A 65 -6.11 -13.54 -7.68
C ALA A 65 -7.15 -12.43 -7.89
N ARG A 66 -7.68 -11.85 -6.81
CA ARG A 66 -8.62 -10.72 -6.88
C ARG A 66 -8.00 -9.52 -7.61
N VAL A 67 -6.74 -9.18 -7.34
CA VAL A 67 -6.01 -8.12 -8.05
C VAL A 67 -5.89 -8.46 -9.54
N ARG A 68 -5.39 -9.66 -9.87
CA ARG A 68 -5.17 -10.09 -11.25
C ARG A 68 -6.43 -10.10 -12.10
N HIS A 69 -7.55 -10.50 -11.50
CA HIS A 69 -8.83 -10.63 -12.21
C HIS A 69 -9.73 -9.39 -12.07
N ARG A 70 -9.26 -8.31 -11.38
CA ARG A 70 -10.04 -7.09 -11.14
C ARG A 70 -10.65 -6.55 -12.43
N LYS A 71 -9.84 -6.37 -13.46
CA LYS A 71 -10.29 -5.84 -14.75
C LYS A 71 -11.38 -6.71 -15.38
N LYS A 72 -11.22 -8.04 -15.35
CA LYS A 72 -12.20 -8.97 -15.89
C LYS A 72 -13.54 -8.89 -15.15
N VAL A 73 -13.50 -8.86 -13.81
CA VAL A 73 -14.69 -8.83 -12.97
C VAL A 73 -15.45 -7.50 -13.12
N PHE A 74 -14.74 -6.38 -12.99
CA PHE A 74 -15.39 -5.07 -13.00
C PHE A 74 -15.81 -4.63 -14.41
N GLU A 75 -14.94 -4.74 -15.41
CA GLU A 75 -15.22 -4.24 -16.75
C GLU A 75 -15.99 -5.25 -17.61
N GLN A 76 -15.55 -6.53 -17.67
CA GLN A 76 -16.15 -7.52 -18.57
C GLN A 76 -17.46 -8.11 -18.03
N TRP A 77 -17.54 -8.35 -16.71
CA TRP A 77 -18.75 -8.87 -16.08
C TRP A 77 -19.72 -7.79 -15.64
N GLY A 78 -19.33 -6.50 -15.76
CA GLY A 78 -20.22 -5.38 -15.53
C GLY A 78 -20.53 -5.09 -14.06
N PHE A 79 -19.75 -5.61 -13.11
CA PHE A 79 -19.94 -5.34 -11.68
C PHE A 79 -19.67 -3.88 -11.32
N ASP A 80 -19.02 -3.12 -12.21
CA ASP A 80 -18.75 -1.70 -12.06
C ASP A 80 -20.00 -0.85 -11.81
N ARG A 81 -21.13 -1.26 -12.34
CA ARG A 81 -22.39 -0.53 -12.24
C ARG A 81 -23.17 -0.76 -10.95
N SER A 82 -22.82 -1.83 -10.21
CA SER A 82 -23.57 -2.29 -9.04
C SER A 82 -22.84 -2.13 -7.72
N MET A 83 -21.52 -1.93 -7.75
CA MET A 83 -20.69 -1.84 -6.54
C MET A 83 -20.31 -0.40 -6.23
N THR A 84 -20.70 0.08 -5.05
CA THR A 84 -20.28 1.37 -4.48
C THR A 84 -18.99 1.27 -3.64
N THR A 85 -18.44 0.06 -3.50
CA THR A 85 -17.22 -0.19 -2.72
C THR A 85 -15.96 0.06 -3.54
N SER A 86 -14.90 0.51 -2.86
CA SER A 86 -13.58 0.70 -3.45
C SER A 86 -13.12 -0.53 -4.25
N ARG A 87 -12.54 -0.29 -5.40
CA ARG A 87 -11.92 -1.32 -6.25
C ARG A 87 -10.56 -1.74 -5.72
N GLY A 88 -10.01 -1.01 -4.78
CA GLY A 88 -8.72 -1.28 -4.18
C GLY A 88 -8.73 -2.43 -3.19
N ILE A 89 -7.54 -2.80 -2.77
CA ILE A 89 -7.33 -3.80 -1.72
C ILE A 89 -6.60 -3.16 -0.56
N THR A 90 -7.24 -3.20 0.60
CA THR A 90 -6.64 -2.80 1.87
C THR A 90 -6.51 -4.05 2.74
N ALA A 91 -5.28 -4.47 3.02
CA ALA A 91 -5.00 -5.64 3.82
C ALA A 91 -4.29 -5.27 5.12
N LEU A 92 -4.65 -5.96 6.21
CA LEU A 92 -3.95 -5.86 7.48
C LEU A 92 -3.21 -7.17 7.76
N PHE A 93 -1.92 -7.08 7.97
CA PHE A 93 -1.05 -8.16 8.42
C PHE A 93 -0.73 -7.96 9.89
N GLN A 94 -1.24 -8.83 10.73
CA GLN A 94 -1.05 -8.76 12.18
C GLN A 94 -0.27 -9.98 12.69
N GLY A 95 0.54 -9.79 13.72
CA GLY A 95 1.33 -10.87 14.32
C GLY A 95 2.55 -10.31 15.03
N SER A 96 3.24 -11.17 15.81
CA SER A 96 4.43 -10.78 16.56
C SER A 96 5.56 -10.24 15.65
N PRO A 97 6.48 -9.45 16.18
CA PRO A 97 7.67 -9.06 15.42
C PRO A 97 8.43 -10.30 14.91
N GLY A 98 9.00 -10.22 13.70
CA GLY A 98 9.76 -11.31 13.10
C GLY A 98 8.96 -12.41 12.41
N THR A 99 7.62 -12.35 12.38
CA THR A 99 6.76 -13.35 11.72
C THR A 99 6.68 -13.21 10.18
N GLY A 100 7.47 -12.35 9.55
CA GLY A 100 7.58 -12.26 8.10
C GLY A 100 6.57 -11.35 7.39
N LYS A 101 5.76 -10.55 8.11
CA LYS A 101 4.72 -9.68 7.54
C LYS A 101 5.21 -8.80 6.39
N THR A 102 6.30 -8.06 6.60
CA THR A 102 6.92 -7.18 5.61
C THR A 102 7.49 -7.98 4.43
N MET A 103 8.05 -9.16 4.70
CA MET A 103 8.58 -10.05 3.67
C MET A 103 7.48 -10.57 2.76
N VAL A 104 6.34 -10.98 3.32
CA VAL A 104 5.17 -11.44 2.56
C VAL A 104 4.57 -10.32 1.70
N ALA A 105 4.54 -9.08 2.21
CA ALA A 105 4.15 -7.93 1.38
C ALA A 105 5.07 -7.79 0.14
N GLY A 106 6.37 -8.04 0.30
CA GLY A 106 7.33 -8.08 -0.81
C GLY A 106 7.06 -9.22 -1.78
N VAL A 107 6.72 -10.41 -1.29
CA VAL A 107 6.35 -11.56 -2.14
C VAL A 107 5.13 -11.24 -3.01
N ILE A 108 4.11 -10.63 -2.42
CA ILE A 108 2.89 -10.22 -3.13
C ILE A 108 3.21 -9.18 -4.21
N ALA A 109 3.99 -8.14 -3.89
CA ALA A 109 4.38 -7.13 -4.85
C ALA A 109 5.12 -7.75 -6.05
N ARG A 110 6.07 -8.63 -5.78
CA ARG A 110 6.82 -9.36 -6.81
C ARG A 110 5.90 -10.23 -7.67
N ASP A 111 5.00 -10.96 -7.05
CA ASP A 111 4.07 -11.87 -7.73
C ASP A 111 3.09 -11.12 -8.64
N LEU A 112 2.70 -9.92 -8.25
CA LEU A 112 1.85 -9.03 -9.04
C LEU A 112 2.63 -8.18 -10.07
N GLY A 113 3.96 -8.19 -10.02
CA GLY A 113 4.81 -7.34 -10.86
C GLY A 113 4.72 -5.86 -10.51
N LEU A 114 4.41 -5.53 -9.26
CA LEU A 114 4.26 -4.17 -8.76
C LEU A 114 5.50 -3.72 -7.98
N GLU A 115 5.80 -2.44 -8.04
CA GLU A 115 6.78 -1.84 -7.14
C GLU A 115 6.19 -1.66 -5.74
N LEU A 116 7.00 -1.91 -4.71
CA LEU A 116 6.61 -1.80 -3.31
C LEU A 116 7.26 -0.57 -2.68
N TYR A 117 6.44 0.33 -2.15
CA TYR A 117 6.89 1.51 -1.41
C TYR A 117 6.50 1.40 0.06
N ARG A 118 7.51 1.39 0.94
CA ARG A 118 7.31 1.47 2.39
C ARG A 118 7.09 2.92 2.79
N VAL A 119 5.92 3.16 3.34
CA VAL A 119 5.49 4.47 3.83
C VAL A 119 6.09 4.74 5.20
N ASP A 120 6.75 5.87 5.35
CA ASP A 120 7.25 6.35 6.64
C ASP A 120 6.20 7.26 7.28
N VAL A 121 5.44 6.69 8.21
CA VAL A 121 4.37 7.41 8.90
C VAL A 121 4.91 8.65 9.63
N SER A 122 6.14 8.58 10.15
CA SER A 122 6.76 9.71 10.88
C SER A 122 7.06 10.92 10.00
N ARG A 123 7.27 10.69 8.70
CA ARG A 123 7.49 11.75 7.71
C ARG A 123 6.20 12.36 7.17
N ILE A 124 5.10 11.63 7.32
CA ILE A 124 3.79 12.11 6.88
C ILE A 124 3.20 13.04 7.93
N THR A 125 3.32 12.66 9.21
CA THR A 125 2.81 13.45 10.33
C THR A 125 3.60 14.75 10.45
N SER A 126 2.91 15.87 10.37
CA SER A 126 3.50 17.21 10.49
C SER A 126 3.03 17.88 11.77
N LYS A 127 3.85 18.79 12.30
CA LYS A 127 3.46 19.69 13.40
C LYS A 127 2.46 20.77 12.95
N TRP A 128 2.29 20.92 11.63
CA TRP A 128 1.43 21.96 11.05
C TRP A 128 0.10 21.39 10.60
N ILE A 129 -0.98 22.06 10.98
CA ILE A 129 -2.35 21.67 10.65
C ILE A 129 -2.53 21.66 9.12
N GLY A 130 -3.08 20.54 8.60
CA GLY A 130 -3.38 20.38 7.16
C GLY A 130 -2.21 19.89 6.31
N GLU A 131 -0.96 19.90 6.78
CA GLU A 131 0.16 19.35 6.02
C GLU A 131 0.12 17.82 5.96
N THR A 132 -0.24 17.17 7.05
CA THR A 132 -0.40 15.70 7.10
C THR A 132 -1.41 15.22 6.06
N GLU A 133 -2.57 15.88 5.99
CA GLU A 133 -3.62 15.56 5.00
C GLU A 133 -3.14 15.76 3.57
N LYS A 134 -2.42 16.84 3.30
CA LYS A 134 -1.83 17.13 2.00
C LYS A 134 -0.77 16.08 1.62
N ASN A 135 0.10 15.70 2.54
CA ASN A 135 1.14 14.70 2.33
C ASN A 135 0.53 13.32 2.04
N LEU A 136 -0.47 12.91 2.82
CA LEU A 136 -1.24 11.69 2.59
C LEU A 136 -1.96 11.72 1.23
N GLY A 137 -2.64 12.82 0.90
CA GLY A 137 -3.30 12.99 -0.39
C GLY A 137 -2.31 12.78 -1.55
N SER A 138 -1.19 13.51 -1.51
CA SER A 138 -0.14 13.40 -2.54
C SER A 138 0.47 12.00 -2.64
N LEU A 139 0.63 11.30 -1.50
CA LEU A 139 1.13 9.93 -1.46
C LEU A 139 0.19 8.96 -2.20
N PHE A 140 -1.11 8.99 -1.85
CA PHE A 140 -2.10 8.11 -2.47
C PHE A 140 -2.29 8.40 -3.95
N ASP A 141 -2.38 9.68 -4.33
CA ASP A 141 -2.50 10.09 -5.74
C ASP A 141 -1.28 9.65 -6.56
N ALA A 142 -0.06 9.79 -6.02
CA ALA A 142 1.14 9.31 -6.68
C ALA A 142 1.19 7.79 -6.80
N ALA A 143 0.68 7.06 -5.80
CA ALA A 143 0.63 5.61 -5.82
C ALA A 143 -0.40 5.07 -6.82
N GLU A 144 -1.55 5.73 -6.97
CA GLU A 144 -2.55 5.40 -7.99
C GLU A 144 -2.04 5.65 -9.40
N ASP A 145 -1.47 6.82 -9.65
CA ASP A 145 -0.88 7.19 -10.94
C ASP A 145 0.26 6.23 -11.33
N GLY A 146 1.06 5.82 -10.36
CA GLY A 146 2.19 4.91 -10.56
C GLY A 146 1.84 3.44 -10.56
N GLN A 147 0.62 3.07 -10.17
CA GLN A 147 0.19 1.69 -9.98
C GLN A 147 1.15 0.90 -9.07
N VAL A 148 1.56 1.50 -7.95
CA VAL A 148 2.47 0.89 -6.98
C VAL A 148 1.71 0.39 -5.76
N MET A 149 2.32 -0.54 -5.04
CA MET A 149 1.81 -1.06 -3.79
C MET A 149 2.38 -0.26 -2.61
N LEU A 150 1.51 0.19 -1.71
CA LEU A 150 1.89 0.87 -0.49
C LEU A 150 1.97 -0.11 0.68
N LEU A 151 3.04 -0.01 1.46
CA LEU A 151 3.24 -0.74 2.71
C LEU A 151 3.37 0.25 3.86
N PHE A 152 2.37 0.31 4.71
CA PHE A 152 2.42 1.02 5.99
C PHE A 152 2.98 0.06 7.04
N ASP A 153 4.30 0.06 7.19
CA ASP A 153 4.99 -0.84 8.09
C ASP A 153 4.97 -0.30 9.52
N GLU A 154 4.74 -1.20 10.49
CA GLU A 154 4.60 -0.82 11.92
C GLU A 154 3.55 0.29 12.14
N ALA A 155 2.41 0.15 11.49
CA ALA A 155 1.33 1.14 11.52
C ALA A 155 0.60 1.22 12.88
N ASP A 156 1.23 0.76 13.96
CA ASP A 156 0.64 0.69 15.30
C ASP A 156 0.22 2.06 15.83
N SER A 157 0.97 3.09 15.47
CA SER A 157 0.65 4.49 15.83
C SER A 157 -0.65 4.98 15.18
N LEU A 158 -1.03 4.41 14.03
CA LEU A 158 -2.27 4.75 13.31
C LEU A 158 -3.49 4.01 13.87
N PHE A 159 -3.28 2.93 14.63
CA PHE A 159 -4.34 2.05 15.12
C PHE A 159 -4.75 2.31 16.56
N GLY A 160 -4.01 3.15 17.29
CA GLY A 160 -4.28 3.46 18.68
C GLY A 160 -5.77 3.79 18.89
N LYS A 161 -6.35 3.25 19.97
CA LYS A 161 -7.72 3.63 20.38
C LYS A 161 -7.79 5.14 20.41
N ARG A 162 -8.85 5.68 19.79
CA ARG A 162 -9.16 7.10 19.85
C ARG A 162 -9.03 7.53 21.31
N THR A 163 -8.00 8.32 21.60
CA THR A 163 -7.84 8.91 22.92
C THR A 163 -9.06 9.77 23.21
N GLU A 164 -9.64 9.65 24.39
CA GLU A 164 -10.65 10.60 24.82
C GLU A 164 -10.07 12.00 24.62
N VAL A 165 -10.80 12.83 23.88
CA VAL A 165 -10.33 14.16 23.50
C VAL A 165 -10.23 15.00 24.76
N LYS A 166 -9.03 15.06 25.35
CA LYS A 166 -8.73 15.88 26.54
C LYS A 166 -7.96 17.15 26.14
N THR A 167 -7.29 17.11 24.98
CA THR A 167 -6.48 18.22 24.50
C THR A 167 -6.74 18.51 23.01
N SER A 168 -6.31 19.70 22.54
CA SER A 168 -6.35 20.01 21.11
C SER A 168 -5.48 19.05 20.28
N VAL A 169 -4.38 18.57 20.83
CA VAL A 169 -3.47 17.61 20.20
C VAL A 169 -4.18 16.26 19.92
N ASP A 170 -4.96 15.77 20.87
CA ASP A 170 -5.74 14.52 20.70
C ASP A 170 -6.78 14.64 19.58
N ARG A 171 -7.36 15.84 19.42
CA ARG A 171 -8.33 16.13 18.36
C ARG A 171 -7.67 16.06 16.98
N TYR A 172 -6.47 16.61 16.83
CA TYR A 172 -5.74 16.60 15.56
C TYR A 172 -5.26 15.19 15.18
N ALA A 173 -4.71 14.43 16.12
CA ALA A 173 -4.32 13.04 15.89
C ALA A 173 -5.51 12.19 15.41
N ASN A 174 -6.69 12.38 15.99
CA ASN A 174 -7.91 11.70 15.55
C ASN A 174 -8.36 12.14 14.13
N MET A 175 -8.15 13.40 13.74
CA MET A 175 -8.46 13.89 12.39
C MET A 175 -7.54 13.25 11.34
N GLU A 176 -6.24 13.18 11.60
CA GLU A 176 -5.25 12.56 10.71
C GLU A 176 -5.56 11.07 10.45
N VAL A 177 -5.88 10.32 11.51
CA VAL A 177 -6.29 8.92 11.38
C VAL A 177 -7.59 8.79 10.58
N ASN A 178 -8.58 9.66 10.80
CA ASN A 178 -9.82 9.64 10.03
C ASN A 178 -9.58 9.97 8.55
N TYR A 179 -8.69 10.90 8.24
CA TYR A 179 -8.33 11.23 6.87
C TYR A 179 -7.63 10.04 6.17
N LEU A 180 -6.67 9.41 6.85
CA LEU A 180 -6.05 8.19 6.34
C LEU A 180 -7.09 7.10 6.04
N LEU A 181 -8.03 6.87 6.96
CA LEU A 181 -9.11 5.91 6.76
C LEU A 181 -9.97 6.24 5.55
N GLN A 182 -10.30 7.52 5.36
CA GLN A 182 -11.08 7.97 4.21
C GLN A 182 -10.30 7.74 2.90
N ARG A 183 -9.00 8.04 2.88
CA ARG A 183 -8.16 7.80 1.71
C ARG A 183 -8.02 6.30 1.40
N LEU A 184 -7.86 5.45 2.41
CA LEU A 184 -7.84 3.99 2.24
C LEU A 184 -9.17 3.45 1.67
N ASP A 185 -10.31 4.03 2.06
CA ASP A 185 -11.63 3.64 1.54
C ASP A 185 -11.78 3.99 0.04
N SER A 186 -11.18 5.08 -0.41
CA SER A 186 -11.25 5.54 -1.80
C SER A 186 -10.10 5.04 -2.69
N PHE A 187 -9.03 4.52 -2.09
CA PHE A 187 -7.83 4.11 -2.81
C PHE A 187 -8.11 2.93 -3.72
N GLU A 188 -7.84 3.08 -5.02
CA GLU A 188 -8.03 2.02 -6.00
C GLU A 188 -6.82 1.09 -6.18
N GLY A 189 -5.72 1.35 -5.48
CA GLY A 189 -4.51 0.55 -5.48
C GLY A 189 -4.52 -0.57 -4.44
N ILE A 190 -3.32 -0.99 -4.04
CA ILE A 190 -3.10 -2.00 -3.00
C ILE A 190 -2.36 -1.33 -1.83
N ALA A 191 -2.96 -1.35 -0.66
CA ALA A 191 -2.35 -0.90 0.58
C ALA A 191 -2.28 -2.05 1.58
N ILE A 192 -1.08 -2.37 2.05
CA ILE A 192 -0.85 -3.32 3.14
C ILE A 192 -0.41 -2.56 4.37
N LEU A 193 -1.06 -2.83 5.49
CA LEU A 193 -0.71 -2.29 6.79
C LEU A 193 -0.21 -3.42 7.67
N THR A 194 0.91 -3.24 8.36
CA THR A 194 1.41 -4.22 9.31
C THR A 194 1.26 -3.72 10.74
N THR A 195 0.99 -4.63 11.67
CA THR A 195 0.88 -4.33 13.10
C THR A 195 1.41 -5.48 13.95
N ASN A 196 1.98 -5.12 15.07
CA ASN A 196 2.37 -6.07 16.11
C ASN A 196 1.27 -6.25 17.17
N PHE A 197 0.24 -5.38 17.19
CA PHE A 197 -0.79 -5.30 18.23
C PHE A 197 -2.21 -5.50 17.67
N GLY A 198 -2.50 -6.64 17.06
CA GLY A 198 -3.79 -6.93 16.41
C GLY A 198 -5.05 -6.72 17.25
N ASN A 199 -4.94 -6.79 18.60
CA ASN A 199 -6.06 -6.60 19.50
C ASN A 199 -6.38 -5.13 19.81
N ALA A 200 -5.46 -4.21 19.53
CA ALA A 200 -5.60 -2.79 19.85
C ALA A 200 -6.25 -1.95 18.73
N ILE A 201 -6.60 -2.59 17.61
CA ILE A 201 -7.11 -1.89 16.43
C ILE A 201 -8.57 -1.46 16.63
N ASP A 202 -8.84 -0.17 16.37
CA ASP A 202 -10.20 0.40 16.40
C ASP A 202 -11.15 -0.40 15.48
N PRO A 203 -12.36 -0.77 15.96
CA PRO A 203 -13.37 -1.44 15.15
C PRO A 203 -13.74 -0.70 13.85
N ALA A 204 -13.70 0.63 13.85
CA ALA A 204 -13.96 1.44 12.65
C ALA A 204 -12.90 1.19 11.57
N PHE A 205 -11.65 0.96 11.97
CA PHE A 205 -10.58 0.57 11.06
C PHE A 205 -10.80 -0.83 10.50
N LYS A 206 -11.13 -1.79 11.37
CA LYS A 206 -11.34 -3.20 10.99
C LYS A 206 -12.42 -3.38 9.91
N ARG A 207 -13.44 -2.52 9.88
CA ARG A 207 -14.54 -2.59 8.90
C ARG A 207 -14.14 -2.17 7.48
N ARG A 208 -13.05 -1.41 7.36
CA ARG A 208 -12.55 -0.87 6.09
C ARG A 208 -11.51 -1.75 5.42
N LEU A 209 -11.03 -2.77 6.14
CA LEU A 209 -10.04 -3.70 5.64
C LEU A 209 -10.70 -4.79 4.79
N THR A 210 -10.21 -4.97 3.59
CA THR A 210 -10.67 -6.05 2.69
C THR A 210 -10.20 -7.42 3.16
N TYR A 211 -8.94 -7.49 3.62
CA TYR A 211 -8.31 -8.71 4.12
C TYR A 211 -7.68 -8.49 5.50
N ARG A 212 -7.74 -9.52 6.32
CA ARG A 212 -7.05 -9.56 7.62
C ARG A 212 -6.34 -10.90 7.73
N VAL A 213 -5.01 -10.85 7.78
CA VAL A 213 -4.16 -12.03 7.86
C VAL A 213 -3.40 -12.01 9.17
N THR A 214 -3.53 -13.08 9.95
CA THR A 214 -2.83 -13.22 11.24
C THR A 214 -1.67 -14.18 11.06
N PHE A 215 -0.46 -13.68 11.24
CA PHE A 215 0.78 -14.45 11.15
C PHE A 215 1.06 -15.09 12.50
N PRO A 216 1.03 -16.43 12.62
CA PRO A 216 1.40 -17.11 13.84
C PRO A 216 2.91 -16.95 14.11
N PHE A 217 3.32 -17.26 15.33
CA PHE A 217 4.73 -17.40 15.62
C PHE A 217 5.25 -18.64 14.87
N PRO A 218 6.44 -18.60 14.27
CA PRO A 218 7.02 -19.78 13.63
C PRO A 218 7.15 -20.90 14.65
N ASP A 219 6.66 -22.10 14.32
CA ASP A 219 6.91 -23.32 15.08
C ASP A 219 8.33 -23.81 14.79
N GLU A 220 8.95 -24.53 15.76
CA GLU A 220 10.29 -25.10 15.64
C GLU A 220 10.37 -26.20 14.56
#